data_c4aec53bda1fcbdd2754e77cdf9b9f01
#
_entry.id   c4aec53bda1fcbdd2754e77cdf9b9f01
#
_cell.length_a   1.000
_cell.length_b   1.000
_cell.length_c   1.000
_cell.angle_alpha   90.00
_cell.angle_beta   90.00
_cell.angle_gamma   90.00
#
_symmetry.space_group_name_H-M   'P 1'
#
loop_
_entity.id
_entity.type
_entity.pdbx_description
1 polymer ?
#
loop_
_entity_poly.entity_id
_entity_poly.type
_entity_poly.pdbx_seq_one_letter_code
_entity_poly.pdbx_strand_id
1 'polypeptide(L)'
;VTIATATEADARPARAGRRPPLAWVGTVPFLAYAGIFLLLPTGIVIWNAFKGNSGGWTLANISALNTGPVRSAFTNSLELCLISSAIGALLGAILAYAIASGNPDGIVRRLYIAGSGVLAQFGGVTLAFAFLATIGPAGLLLHASWYSNFPWGISLIYCYFQIPLMVLVFLPAVDGLKVQWREAAENLGGSTWHYWRYVAGPLLSPAFMGAALLLFANALSAFATIEAWEDQINYVVPQSIGGSLISEVGLANVHEGDALALGMIVVVVIVMSGYFVLQGRAARWQR
;
A
#
# COMPACT_ATOMS: atom_id res chain seq x y z
N VAL A 1 61.89 -1.47 46.85
CA VAL A 1 60.81 -1.94 45.95
C VAL A 1 60.26 -0.72 45.25
N THR A 2 60.70 -0.46 44.04
CA THR A 2 60.35 0.70 43.24
C THR A 2 59.13 0.31 42.39
N ILE A 3 57.98 0.94 42.67
CA ILE A 3 56.78 0.77 41.88
C ILE A 3 56.87 1.78 40.70
N ALA A 4 57.01 1.23 39.50
CA ALA A 4 56.94 2.01 38.26
C ALA A 4 55.47 2.36 37.97
N THR A 5 55.17 3.67 38.00
CA THR A 5 53.91 4.24 37.53
C THR A 5 53.88 4.15 36.01
N ALA A 6 53.01 3.25 35.48
CA ALA A 6 52.73 3.20 34.05
C ALA A 6 51.99 4.50 33.66
N THR A 7 52.60 5.24 32.79
CA THR A 7 52.02 6.41 32.13
C THR A 7 50.84 5.99 31.26
N GLU A 8 49.64 6.42 31.61
CA GLU A 8 48.47 6.32 30.77
C GLU A 8 48.73 7.10 29.47
N ALA A 9 49.01 6.35 28.41
CA ALA A 9 49.15 6.92 27.10
C ALA A 9 47.76 7.43 26.64
N ASP A 10 47.71 8.74 26.47
CA ASP A 10 46.62 9.54 25.93
C ASP A 10 46.09 8.94 24.59
N ALA A 11 45.14 8.05 24.69
CA ALA A 11 44.44 7.47 23.52
C ALA A 11 43.48 8.54 22.96
N ARG A 12 44.02 9.47 22.19
CA ARG A 12 43.21 10.42 21.40
C ARG A 12 42.28 9.57 20.53
N PRO A 13 40.94 9.80 20.60
CA PRO A 13 40.00 9.09 19.74
C PRO A 13 40.39 9.41 18.28
N ALA A 14 40.68 8.36 17.54
CA ALA A 14 40.96 8.47 16.12
C ALA A 14 39.79 9.21 15.45
N ARG A 15 40.06 10.41 14.96
CA ARG A 15 39.12 11.18 14.13
C ARG A 15 38.68 10.26 13.00
N ALA A 16 37.42 9.77 13.08
CA ALA A 16 36.79 9.05 12.00
C ALA A 16 36.90 9.96 10.76
N GLY A 17 37.83 9.65 9.90
CA GLY A 17 38.04 10.39 8.67
C GLY A 17 36.72 10.47 7.93
N ARG A 18 36.24 11.65 7.62
CA ARG A 18 35.15 11.90 6.69
C ARG A 18 35.52 11.17 5.39
N ARG A 19 34.99 9.95 5.20
CA ARG A 19 35.11 9.26 3.93
C ARG A 19 34.47 10.18 2.89
N PRO A 20 35.15 10.45 1.79
CA PRO A 20 34.62 11.34 0.75
C PRO A 20 33.33 10.73 0.17
N PRO A 21 32.52 11.50 -0.56
CA PRO A 21 31.17 11.18 -0.99
C PRO A 21 31.05 10.02 -1.99
N LEU A 22 32.02 9.12 -2.05
CA LEU A 22 32.01 7.93 -2.93
C LEU A 22 30.84 6.98 -2.61
N ALA A 23 30.25 7.04 -1.40
CA ALA A 23 29.05 6.29 -1.04
C ALA A 23 27.85 6.66 -1.95
N TRP A 24 27.82 7.90 -2.44
CA TRP A 24 26.79 8.35 -3.40
C TRP A 24 26.93 7.71 -4.77
N VAL A 25 28.14 7.36 -5.20
CA VAL A 25 28.38 6.72 -6.49
C VAL A 25 27.71 5.35 -6.55
N GLY A 26 27.67 4.63 -5.42
CA GLY A 26 26.95 3.35 -5.32
C GLY A 26 25.43 3.46 -5.45
N THR A 27 24.84 4.62 -5.14
CA THR A 27 23.39 4.85 -5.27
C THR A 27 22.99 5.40 -6.66
N VAL A 28 23.96 5.92 -7.45
CA VAL A 28 23.69 6.49 -8.78
C VAL A 28 23.01 5.52 -9.73
N PRO A 29 23.40 4.25 -9.88
CA PRO A 29 22.72 3.31 -10.78
C PRO A 29 21.25 3.11 -10.39
N PHE A 30 20.97 3.00 -9.10
CA PHE A 30 19.59 2.88 -8.60
C PHE A 30 18.78 4.16 -8.86
N LEU A 31 19.35 5.33 -8.58
CA LEU A 31 18.68 6.62 -8.83
C LEU A 31 18.46 6.87 -10.32
N ALA A 32 19.43 6.49 -11.18
CA ALA A 32 19.28 6.56 -12.62
C ALA A 32 18.15 5.65 -13.12
N TYR A 33 18.12 4.41 -12.64
CA TYR A 33 17.02 3.48 -12.95
C TYR A 33 15.67 4.04 -12.52
N ALA A 34 15.55 4.48 -11.26
CA ALA A 34 14.32 5.06 -10.75
C ALA A 34 13.92 6.34 -11.53
N GLY A 35 14.88 7.19 -11.87
CA GLY A 35 14.64 8.40 -12.66
C GLY A 35 14.11 8.08 -14.06
N ILE A 36 14.75 7.16 -14.77
CA ILE A 36 14.39 6.82 -16.16
C ILE A 36 13.08 6.01 -16.22
N PHE A 37 12.92 5.01 -15.35
CA PHE A 37 11.80 4.06 -15.47
C PHE A 37 10.57 4.41 -14.62
N LEU A 38 10.70 5.22 -13.56
CA LEU A 38 9.57 5.65 -12.74
C LEU A 38 9.24 7.13 -12.93
N LEU A 39 10.22 8.02 -12.75
CA LEU A 39 9.93 9.46 -12.74
C LEU A 39 9.72 10.02 -14.14
N LEU A 40 10.47 9.57 -15.14
CA LEU A 40 10.33 10.06 -16.50
C LEU A 40 8.96 9.74 -17.11
N PRO A 41 8.44 8.47 -17.09
CA PRO A 41 7.08 8.17 -17.58
C PRO A 41 6.01 8.96 -16.82
N THR A 42 6.13 9.05 -15.49
CA THR A 42 5.21 9.85 -14.67
C THR A 42 5.22 11.32 -15.07
N GLY A 43 6.39 11.88 -15.31
CA GLY A 43 6.56 13.26 -15.79
C GLY A 43 5.95 13.48 -17.18
N ILE A 44 6.08 12.50 -18.09
CA ILE A 44 5.46 12.54 -19.42
C ILE A 44 3.93 12.53 -19.31
N VAL A 45 3.36 11.68 -18.49
CA VAL A 45 1.90 11.61 -18.25
C VAL A 45 1.40 12.95 -17.69
N ILE A 46 2.08 13.51 -16.69
CA ILE A 46 1.73 14.82 -16.13
C ILE A 46 1.81 15.90 -17.22
N TRP A 47 2.86 15.90 -18.02
CA TRP A 47 3.03 16.87 -19.11
C TRP A 47 1.94 16.74 -20.18
N ASN A 48 1.61 15.53 -20.60
CA ASN A 48 0.61 15.24 -21.62
C ASN A 48 -0.81 15.54 -21.15
N ALA A 49 -1.11 15.39 -19.86
CA ALA A 49 -2.42 15.73 -19.30
C ALA A 49 -2.82 17.20 -19.57
N PHE A 50 -1.82 18.09 -19.76
CA PHE A 50 -2.04 19.51 -20.09
C PHE A 50 -1.92 19.81 -21.58
N LYS A 51 -1.71 18.81 -22.45
CA LYS A 51 -1.64 18.99 -23.90
C LYS A 51 -2.98 18.71 -24.56
N GLY A 52 -3.37 19.58 -25.51
CA GLY A 52 -4.50 19.33 -26.38
C GLY A 52 -4.10 18.56 -27.63
N ASN A 53 -5.07 17.96 -28.32
CA ASN A 53 -4.88 17.19 -29.55
C ASN A 53 -4.24 18.04 -30.71
N SER A 54 -4.33 19.36 -30.61
CA SER A 54 -3.69 20.30 -31.55
C SER A 54 -2.27 20.71 -31.19
N GLY A 55 -1.68 20.10 -30.09
CA GLY A 55 -0.32 20.38 -29.63
C GLY A 55 -0.17 21.61 -28.74
N GLY A 56 -1.23 22.39 -28.51
CA GLY A 56 -1.25 23.53 -27.58
C GLY A 56 -1.51 23.13 -26.13
N TRP A 57 -1.21 24.04 -25.19
CA TRP A 57 -1.57 23.88 -23.79
C TRP A 57 -3.08 24.07 -23.61
N THR A 58 -3.71 23.14 -22.89
CA THR A 58 -5.14 23.19 -22.61
C THR A 58 -5.46 22.64 -21.21
N LEU A 59 -6.52 23.17 -20.62
CA LEU A 59 -7.14 22.61 -19.41
C LEU A 59 -8.39 21.78 -19.74
N ALA A 60 -8.71 21.60 -21.02
CA ALA A 60 -9.90 20.86 -21.45
C ALA A 60 -9.90 19.40 -20.93
N ASN A 61 -8.74 18.74 -20.93
CA ASN A 61 -8.63 17.37 -20.43
C ASN A 61 -8.90 17.31 -18.92
N ILE A 62 -8.48 18.34 -18.17
CA ILE A 62 -8.75 18.43 -16.71
C ILE A 62 -10.23 18.77 -16.48
N SER A 63 -10.83 19.62 -17.31
CA SER A 63 -12.27 19.90 -17.19
C SER A 63 -13.12 18.68 -17.53
N ALA A 64 -12.63 17.79 -18.43
CA ALA A 64 -13.26 16.52 -18.75
C ALA A 64 -13.31 15.57 -17.54
N LEU A 65 -12.41 15.71 -16.54
CA LEU A 65 -12.47 14.95 -15.29
C LEU A 65 -13.75 15.24 -14.48
N ASN A 66 -14.40 16.36 -14.72
CA ASN A 66 -15.66 16.72 -14.04
C ASN A 66 -16.91 16.21 -14.76
N THR A 67 -16.79 15.34 -15.74
CA THR A 67 -17.93 14.68 -16.40
C THR A 67 -18.53 13.61 -15.49
N GLY A 68 -19.85 13.35 -15.65
CA GLY A 68 -20.57 12.38 -14.81
C GLY A 68 -19.91 10.98 -14.77
N PRO A 69 -19.58 10.37 -15.93
CA PRO A 69 -18.94 9.04 -15.97
C PRO A 69 -17.58 9.01 -15.27
N VAL A 70 -16.74 10.01 -15.49
CA VAL A 70 -15.41 10.08 -14.86
C VAL A 70 -15.52 10.27 -13.36
N ARG A 71 -16.43 11.14 -12.91
CA ARG A 71 -16.67 11.31 -11.47
C ARG A 71 -17.16 10.02 -10.82
N SER A 72 -18.03 9.26 -11.48
CA SER A 72 -18.45 7.95 -11.01
C SER A 72 -17.29 6.98 -10.94
N ALA A 73 -16.40 6.94 -11.94
CA ALA A 73 -15.20 6.09 -11.91
C ALA A 73 -14.28 6.42 -10.74
N PHE A 74 -14.07 7.70 -10.40
CA PHE A 74 -13.29 8.09 -9.23
C PHE A 74 -13.98 7.69 -7.92
N THR A 75 -15.29 7.90 -7.78
CA THR A 75 -16.03 7.50 -6.57
C THR A 75 -16.01 5.99 -6.39
N ASN A 76 -16.25 5.23 -7.44
CA ASN A 76 -16.18 3.76 -7.42
C ASN A 76 -14.78 3.26 -7.03
N SER A 77 -13.73 3.86 -7.61
CA SER A 77 -12.34 3.52 -7.26
C SER A 77 -12.05 3.79 -5.79
N LEU A 78 -12.44 4.96 -5.28
CA LEU A 78 -12.23 5.31 -3.87
C LEU A 78 -13.01 4.40 -2.94
N GLU A 79 -14.28 4.12 -3.26
CA GLU A 79 -15.13 3.23 -2.48
C GLU A 79 -14.53 1.82 -2.40
N LEU A 80 -14.16 1.24 -3.54
CA LEU A 80 -13.54 -0.07 -3.61
C LEU A 80 -12.23 -0.12 -2.81
N CYS A 81 -11.35 0.86 -3.03
CA CYS A 81 -10.05 0.90 -2.37
C CYS A 81 -10.18 1.09 -0.86
N LEU A 82 -11.11 1.94 -0.40
CA LEU A 82 -11.33 2.16 1.03
C LEU A 82 -11.92 0.93 1.71
N ILE A 83 -12.96 0.32 1.12
CA ILE A 83 -13.61 -0.86 1.69
C ILE A 83 -12.63 -2.03 1.73
N SER A 84 -12.02 -2.36 0.59
CA SER A 84 -11.12 -3.52 0.52
C SER A 84 -9.87 -3.33 1.38
N SER A 85 -9.25 -2.13 1.40
CA SER A 85 -8.09 -1.86 2.25
C SER A 85 -8.44 -1.83 3.73
N ALA A 86 -9.61 -1.33 4.12
CA ALA A 86 -10.05 -1.35 5.52
C ALA A 86 -10.27 -2.79 6.02
N ILE A 87 -10.99 -3.61 5.23
CA ILE A 87 -11.21 -5.01 5.57
C ILE A 87 -9.87 -5.77 5.58
N GLY A 88 -9.06 -5.59 4.53
CA GLY A 88 -7.74 -6.23 4.41
C GLY A 88 -6.80 -5.85 5.55
N ALA A 89 -6.77 -4.56 5.95
CA ALA A 89 -5.94 -4.09 7.05
C ALA A 89 -6.40 -4.65 8.39
N LEU A 90 -7.71 -4.67 8.67
CA LEU A 90 -8.23 -5.20 9.93
C LEU A 90 -8.00 -6.71 10.05
N LEU A 91 -8.41 -7.48 9.04
CA LEU A 91 -8.26 -8.94 9.07
C LEU A 91 -6.78 -9.35 9.04
N GLY A 92 -5.98 -8.68 8.20
CA GLY A 92 -4.54 -8.93 8.12
C GLY A 92 -3.80 -8.56 9.40
N ALA A 93 -4.18 -7.48 10.09
CA ALA A 93 -3.59 -7.13 11.40
C ALA A 93 -3.94 -8.14 12.49
N ILE A 94 -5.19 -8.63 12.53
CA ILE A 94 -5.61 -9.69 13.44
C ILE A 94 -4.80 -10.97 13.18
N LEU A 95 -4.63 -11.32 11.90
CA LEU A 95 -3.84 -12.48 11.51
C LEU A 95 -2.35 -12.30 11.85
N ALA A 96 -1.77 -11.13 11.60
CA ALA A 96 -0.39 -10.81 11.99
C ALA A 96 -0.19 -10.93 13.49
N TYR A 97 -1.14 -10.43 14.29
CA TYR A 97 -1.08 -10.57 15.74
C TYR A 97 -1.19 -12.04 16.18
N ALA A 98 -2.08 -12.82 15.58
CA ALA A 98 -2.21 -14.25 15.85
C ALA A 98 -0.90 -15.01 15.55
N ILE A 99 -0.25 -14.68 14.43
CA ILE A 99 1.05 -15.26 14.04
C ILE A 99 2.17 -14.84 15.02
N ALA A 100 2.20 -13.56 15.43
CA ALA A 100 3.19 -13.04 16.37
C ALA A 100 3.03 -13.63 17.78
N SER A 101 1.80 -13.97 18.17
CA SER A 101 1.48 -14.59 19.47
C SER A 101 1.87 -16.07 19.54
N GLY A 102 2.20 -16.69 18.40
CA GLY A 102 2.62 -18.09 18.31
C GLY A 102 4.11 -18.29 18.65
N ASN A 103 4.57 -19.53 18.49
CA ASN A 103 5.99 -19.85 18.66
C ASN A 103 6.83 -19.18 17.56
N PRO A 104 7.82 -18.32 17.89
CA PRO A 104 8.66 -17.62 16.93
C PRO A 104 9.38 -18.55 15.94
N ASP A 105 9.80 -19.73 16.41
CA ASP A 105 10.52 -20.73 15.60
C ASP A 105 9.61 -21.80 15.00
N GLY A 106 8.29 -21.68 15.20
CA GLY A 106 7.31 -22.67 14.80
C GLY A 106 7.21 -22.83 13.28
N ILE A 107 7.01 -24.07 12.81
CA ILE A 107 6.77 -24.36 11.39
C ILE A 107 5.54 -23.61 10.87
N VAL A 108 4.49 -23.51 11.66
CA VAL A 108 3.25 -22.81 11.31
C VAL A 108 3.54 -21.36 10.97
N ARG A 109 4.31 -20.64 11.79
CA ARG A 109 4.71 -19.26 11.53
C ARG A 109 5.46 -19.12 10.20
N ARG A 110 6.45 -20.02 9.95
CA ARG A 110 7.23 -20.01 8.70
C ARG A 110 6.37 -20.24 7.48
N LEU A 111 5.42 -21.19 7.55
CA LEU A 111 4.47 -21.45 6.48
C LEU A 111 3.55 -20.28 6.20
N TYR A 112 3.05 -19.61 7.25
CA TYR A 112 2.21 -18.41 7.07
C TYR A 112 2.98 -17.26 6.43
N ILE A 113 4.20 -16.98 6.87
CA ILE A 113 5.04 -15.92 6.30
C ILE A 113 5.38 -16.23 4.83
N ALA A 114 5.82 -17.45 4.54
CA ALA A 114 6.13 -17.88 3.18
C ALA A 114 4.88 -17.87 2.29
N GLY A 115 3.76 -18.39 2.76
CA GLY A 115 2.48 -18.38 2.08
C GLY A 115 1.97 -16.96 1.83
N SER A 116 2.08 -16.08 2.80
CA SER A 116 1.72 -14.67 2.64
C SER A 116 2.55 -14.00 1.56
N GLY A 117 3.83 -14.33 1.43
CA GLY A 117 4.69 -13.82 0.35
C GLY A 117 4.19 -14.21 -1.04
N VAL A 118 3.73 -15.44 -1.21
CA VAL A 118 3.16 -15.92 -2.46
C VAL A 118 1.77 -15.31 -2.70
N LEU A 119 0.88 -15.40 -1.71
CA LEU A 119 -0.51 -14.96 -1.83
C LEU A 119 -0.63 -13.45 -2.06
N ALA A 120 0.24 -12.65 -1.43
CA ALA A 120 0.25 -11.20 -1.62
C ALA A 120 0.59 -10.77 -3.05
N GLN A 121 1.31 -11.62 -3.79
CA GLN A 121 1.66 -11.38 -5.19
C GLN A 121 0.75 -12.14 -6.17
N PHE A 122 -0.07 -13.06 -5.66
CA PHE A 122 -0.99 -13.84 -6.48
C PHE A 122 -2.28 -13.04 -6.69
N GLY A 123 -2.31 -12.27 -7.77
CA GLY A 123 -3.43 -11.40 -8.11
C GLY A 123 -3.65 -11.36 -9.62
N GLY A 124 -4.39 -10.35 -10.07
CA GLY A 124 -4.65 -10.11 -11.48
C GLY A 124 -5.74 -10.99 -12.07
N VAL A 125 -5.67 -11.19 -13.37
CA VAL A 125 -6.67 -11.87 -14.19
C VAL A 125 -6.94 -13.31 -13.69
N THR A 126 -5.88 -14.06 -13.39
CA THR A 126 -5.97 -15.45 -12.94
C THR A 126 -6.79 -15.59 -11.65
N LEU A 127 -6.56 -14.69 -10.69
CA LEU A 127 -7.29 -14.68 -9.44
C LEU A 127 -8.77 -14.35 -9.66
N ALA A 128 -9.07 -13.34 -10.47
CA ALA A 128 -10.44 -12.95 -10.78
C ALA A 128 -11.23 -14.10 -11.43
N PHE A 129 -10.63 -14.78 -12.40
CA PHE A 129 -11.26 -15.95 -13.04
C PHE A 129 -11.40 -17.14 -12.09
N ALA A 130 -10.45 -17.38 -11.18
CA ALA A 130 -10.58 -18.43 -10.17
C ALA A 130 -11.79 -18.17 -9.25
N PHE A 131 -11.98 -16.92 -8.81
CA PHE A 131 -13.15 -16.55 -8.03
C PHE A 131 -14.45 -16.61 -8.83
N LEU A 132 -14.44 -16.16 -10.09
CA LEU A 132 -15.59 -16.25 -10.98
C LEU A 132 -16.01 -17.71 -11.19
N ALA A 133 -15.06 -18.60 -11.44
CA ALA A 133 -15.32 -20.03 -11.66
C ALA A 133 -15.79 -20.77 -10.41
N THR A 134 -15.40 -20.30 -9.21
CA THR A 134 -15.74 -20.99 -7.96
C THR A 134 -16.97 -20.42 -7.28
N ILE A 135 -17.10 -19.11 -7.19
CA ILE A 135 -18.11 -18.40 -6.39
C ILE A 135 -19.03 -17.54 -7.26
N GLY A 136 -18.67 -17.28 -8.53
CA GLY A 136 -19.45 -16.45 -9.43
C GLY A 136 -20.90 -16.95 -9.64
N PRO A 137 -21.74 -16.19 -10.38
CA PRO A 137 -23.14 -16.54 -10.61
C PRO A 137 -23.34 -17.91 -11.27
N ALA A 138 -22.38 -18.35 -12.08
CA ALA A 138 -22.31 -19.69 -12.68
C ALA A 138 -21.18 -20.54 -12.08
N GLY A 139 -20.77 -20.23 -10.85
CA GLY A 139 -19.63 -20.88 -10.20
C GLY A 139 -19.89 -22.33 -9.83
N LEU A 140 -18.81 -23.13 -9.74
CA LEU A 140 -18.88 -24.56 -9.46
C LEU A 140 -19.25 -24.88 -8.01
N LEU A 141 -18.88 -24.00 -7.04
CA LEU A 141 -19.09 -24.26 -5.62
C LEU A 141 -20.27 -23.48 -5.05
N LEU A 142 -20.39 -22.22 -5.40
CA LEU A 142 -21.42 -21.33 -4.91
C LEU A 142 -21.95 -20.48 -6.07
N HIS A 143 -23.26 -20.50 -6.27
CA HIS A 143 -23.93 -19.63 -7.24
C HIS A 143 -24.29 -18.31 -6.53
N ALA A 144 -23.28 -17.49 -6.23
CA ALA A 144 -23.46 -16.31 -5.42
C ALA A 144 -23.87 -15.11 -6.27
N SER A 145 -25.15 -14.77 -6.27
CA SER A 145 -25.65 -13.58 -6.98
C SER A 145 -25.07 -12.27 -6.46
N TRP A 146 -24.70 -12.22 -5.19
CA TRP A 146 -24.05 -11.03 -4.59
C TRP A 146 -22.62 -10.79 -5.10
N TYR A 147 -21.98 -11.80 -5.71
CA TYR A 147 -20.65 -11.66 -6.30
C TYR A 147 -20.60 -10.59 -7.40
N SER A 148 -21.68 -10.43 -8.15
CA SER A 148 -21.79 -9.39 -9.18
C SER A 148 -22.14 -8.00 -8.60
N ASN A 149 -22.40 -7.91 -7.29
CA ASN A 149 -22.72 -6.63 -6.67
C ASN A 149 -21.47 -5.84 -6.33
N PHE A 150 -21.27 -4.72 -7.01
CA PHE A 150 -20.24 -3.75 -6.65
C PHE A 150 -20.61 -3.03 -5.34
N PRO A 151 -19.66 -2.76 -4.42
CA PRO A 151 -18.25 -3.12 -4.47
C PRO A 151 -17.91 -4.48 -3.82
N TRP A 152 -18.89 -5.22 -3.30
CA TRP A 152 -18.66 -6.37 -2.40
C TRP A 152 -17.97 -7.54 -3.06
N GLY A 153 -18.39 -7.93 -4.26
CA GLY A 153 -17.82 -9.06 -4.99
C GLY A 153 -16.34 -8.86 -5.29
N ILE A 154 -16.02 -7.73 -5.87
CA ILE A 154 -14.63 -7.38 -6.20
C ILE A 154 -13.79 -7.14 -4.94
N SER A 155 -14.37 -6.58 -3.87
CA SER A 155 -13.68 -6.39 -2.58
C SER A 155 -13.23 -7.70 -1.97
N LEU A 156 -13.99 -8.79 -2.14
CA LEU A 156 -13.59 -10.12 -1.69
C LEU A 156 -12.31 -10.58 -2.38
N ILE A 157 -12.22 -10.37 -3.71
CA ILE A 157 -11.02 -10.72 -4.49
C ILE A 157 -9.83 -9.89 -4.02
N TYR A 158 -10.04 -8.60 -3.77
CA TYR A 158 -8.99 -7.71 -3.28
C TYR A 158 -8.51 -8.10 -1.88
N CYS A 159 -9.41 -8.51 -0.98
CA CYS A 159 -9.03 -8.98 0.35
C CYS A 159 -8.11 -10.21 0.29
N TYR A 160 -8.25 -11.07 -0.72
CA TYR A 160 -7.42 -12.26 -0.88
C TYR A 160 -5.92 -11.95 -0.91
N PHE A 161 -5.48 -10.92 -1.63
CA PHE A 161 -4.06 -10.53 -1.65
C PHE A 161 -3.71 -9.45 -0.64
N GLN A 162 -4.67 -8.65 -0.20
CA GLN A 162 -4.42 -7.57 0.78
C GLN A 162 -4.20 -8.10 2.20
N ILE A 163 -4.94 -9.13 2.63
CA ILE A 163 -4.74 -9.74 3.95
C ILE A 163 -3.31 -10.27 4.11
N PRO A 164 -2.78 -11.10 3.20
CA PRO A 164 -1.39 -11.53 3.27
C PRO A 164 -0.38 -10.38 3.18
N LEU A 165 -0.65 -9.38 2.35
CA LEU A 165 0.21 -8.20 2.23
C LEU A 165 0.28 -7.43 3.55
N MET A 166 -0.86 -7.26 4.23
CA MET A 166 -0.90 -6.65 5.57
C MET A 166 -0.07 -7.45 6.57
N VAL A 167 -0.16 -8.78 6.55
CA VAL A 167 0.66 -9.63 7.42
C VAL A 167 2.14 -9.36 7.20
N LEU A 168 2.61 -9.34 5.95
CA LEU A 168 4.03 -9.11 5.63
C LEU A 168 4.55 -7.76 6.11
N VAL A 169 3.73 -6.71 5.98
CA VAL A 169 4.14 -5.34 6.30
C VAL A 169 3.99 -5.03 7.79
N PHE A 170 2.97 -5.57 8.44
CA PHE A 170 2.63 -5.22 9.82
C PHE A 170 3.23 -6.17 10.87
N LEU A 171 3.49 -7.43 10.51
CA LEU A 171 4.07 -8.42 11.42
C LEU A 171 5.36 -7.97 12.10
N PRO A 172 6.34 -7.34 11.40
CA PRO A 172 7.56 -6.86 12.05
C PRO A 172 7.30 -5.78 13.13
N ALA A 173 6.27 -4.97 12.97
CA ALA A 173 5.89 -3.99 13.97
C ALA A 173 5.29 -4.66 15.22
N VAL A 174 4.48 -5.71 15.02
CA VAL A 174 3.90 -6.50 16.12
C VAL A 174 5.00 -7.27 16.87
N ASP A 175 5.95 -7.85 16.15
CA ASP A 175 7.13 -8.54 16.74
C ASP A 175 8.02 -7.59 17.56
N GLY A 176 7.98 -6.30 17.23
CA GLY A 176 8.69 -5.25 17.99
C GLY A 176 8.11 -4.96 19.37
N LEU A 177 6.92 -5.48 19.71
CA LEU A 177 6.32 -5.32 21.03
C LEU A 177 7.07 -6.17 22.06
N LYS A 178 7.70 -5.51 23.05
CA LYS A 178 8.44 -6.21 24.10
C LYS A 178 7.47 -6.78 25.15
N VAL A 179 7.68 -8.02 25.54
CA VAL A 179 6.90 -8.72 26.59
C VAL A 179 6.94 -7.93 27.90
N GLN A 180 8.09 -7.31 28.22
CA GLN A 180 8.28 -6.51 29.45
C GLN A 180 7.26 -5.36 29.58
N TRP A 181 6.80 -4.77 28.48
CA TRP A 181 5.81 -3.70 28.53
C TRP A 181 4.43 -4.20 28.98
N ARG A 182 4.09 -5.43 28.60
CA ARG A 182 2.88 -6.09 29.04
C ARG A 182 2.97 -6.46 30.52
N GLU A 183 4.08 -7.07 30.93
CA GLU A 183 4.35 -7.43 32.34
C GLU A 183 4.34 -6.19 33.25
N ALA A 184 4.94 -5.09 32.80
CA ALA A 184 4.91 -3.82 33.54
C ALA A 184 3.48 -3.27 33.71
N ALA A 185 2.65 -3.35 32.66
CA ALA A 185 1.26 -2.94 32.75
C ALA A 185 0.45 -3.82 33.71
N GLU A 186 0.68 -5.13 33.71
CA GLU A 186 0.04 -6.09 34.61
C GLU A 186 0.48 -5.87 36.07
N ASN A 187 1.78 -5.61 36.32
CA ASN A 187 2.32 -5.31 37.65
C ASN A 187 1.75 -4.01 38.24
N LEU A 188 1.37 -3.04 37.39
CA LEU A 188 0.67 -1.81 37.79
C LEU A 188 -0.84 -2.01 37.97
N GLY A 189 -1.34 -3.26 37.96
CA GLY A 189 -2.77 -3.56 38.07
C GLY A 189 -3.59 -3.29 36.82
N GLY A 190 -2.95 -3.05 35.69
CA GLY A 190 -3.60 -2.84 34.40
C GLY A 190 -4.15 -4.14 33.82
N SER A 191 -5.36 -4.10 33.26
CA SER A 191 -5.91 -5.19 32.48
C SER A 191 -5.31 -5.24 31.07
N THR A 192 -5.50 -6.35 30.34
CA THR A 192 -5.13 -6.48 28.92
C THR A 192 -5.70 -5.35 28.07
N TRP A 193 -6.89 -4.85 28.39
CA TRP A 193 -7.48 -3.69 27.72
C TRP A 193 -6.67 -2.41 27.95
N HIS A 194 -6.19 -2.16 29.18
CA HIS A 194 -5.34 -1.01 29.48
C HIS A 194 -4.02 -1.07 28.70
N TYR A 195 -3.39 -2.26 28.63
CA TYR A 195 -2.20 -2.47 27.83
C TYR A 195 -2.43 -2.12 26.35
N TRP A 196 -3.51 -2.64 25.75
CA TRP A 196 -3.83 -2.36 24.35
C TRP A 196 -4.14 -0.89 24.09
N ARG A 197 -4.94 -0.26 24.96
CA ARG A 197 -5.37 1.12 24.75
C ARG A 197 -4.25 2.14 24.96
N TYR A 198 -3.37 1.93 25.91
CA TYR A 198 -2.38 2.93 26.34
C TYR A 198 -0.95 2.62 25.95
N VAL A 199 -0.61 1.38 25.60
CA VAL A 199 0.76 0.96 25.25
C VAL A 199 0.81 0.43 23.82
N ALA A 200 0.25 -0.74 23.56
CA ALA A 200 0.39 -1.41 22.26
C ALA A 200 -0.32 -0.68 21.13
N GLY A 201 -1.54 -0.21 21.32
CA GLY A 201 -2.31 0.49 20.31
C GLY A 201 -1.64 1.75 19.79
N PRO A 202 -1.29 2.72 20.66
CA PRO A 202 -0.57 3.93 20.23
C PRO A 202 0.78 3.63 19.56
N LEU A 203 1.49 2.60 20.03
CA LEU A 203 2.79 2.21 19.46
C LEU A 203 2.66 1.58 18.08
N LEU A 204 1.64 0.74 17.87
CA LEU A 204 1.38 0.08 16.59
C LEU A 204 0.64 0.98 15.58
N SER A 205 -0.04 2.02 16.04
CA SER A 205 -0.92 2.85 15.20
C SER A 205 -0.18 3.45 14.00
N PRO A 206 1.05 3.99 14.09
CA PRO A 206 1.76 4.51 12.92
C PRO A 206 2.08 3.41 11.89
N ALA A 207 2.50 2.24 12.35
CA ALA A 207 2.79 1.10 11.48
C ALA A 207 1.51 0.56 10.82
N PHE A 208 0.41 0.44 11.58
CA PHE A 208 -0.89 0.05 11.05
C PHE A 208 -1.39 1.00 9.97
N MET A 209 -1.34 2.31 10.24
CA MET A 209 -1.76 3.34 9.28
C MET A 209 -0.89 3.32 8.02
N GLY A 210 0.42 3.14 8.16
CA GLY A 210 1.35 3.01 7.03
C GLY A 210 1.06 1.78 6.18
N ALA A 211 0.83 0.63 6.81
CA ALA A 211 0.44 -0.59 6.13
C ALA A 211 -0.92 -0.45 5.42
N ALA A 212 -1.94 0.10 6.10
CA ALA A 212 -3.27 0.33 5.51
C ALA A 212 -3.22 1.24 4.28
N LEU A 213 -2.38 2.28 4.31
CA LEU A 213 -2.14 3.15 3.16
C LEU A 213 -1.46 2.45 2.00
N LEU A 214 -0.51 1.56 2.30
CA LEU A 214 0.13 0.74 1.27
C LEU A 214 -0.91 -0.19 0.63
N LEU A 215 -1.81 -0.78 1.41
CA LEU A 215 -2.92 -1.57 0.89
C LEU A 215 -3.83 -0.74 -0.02
N PHE A 216 -4.18 0.47 0.41
CA PHE A 216 -4.99 1.39 -0.39
C PHE A 216 -4.32 1.73 -1.72
N ALA A 217 -3.04 2.09 -1.71
CA ALA A 217 -2.29 2.39 -2.92
C ALA A 217 -2.18 1.17 -3.85
N ASN A 218 -1.97 -0.03 -3.27
CA ASN A 218 -1.94 -1.27 -4.01
C ASN A 218 -3.30 -1.59 -4.67
N ALA A 219 -4.41 -1.39 -3.93
CA ALA A 219 -5.75 -1.54 -4.46
C ALA A 219 -6.03 -0.58 -5.62
N LEU A 220 -5.64 0.69 -5.48
CA LEU A 220 -5.85 1.70 -6.51
C LEU A 220 -5.11 1.39 -7.81
N SER A 221 -3.97 0.71 -7.74
CA SER A 221 -3.15 0.33 -8.91
C SER A 221 -3.53 -1.02 -9.53
N ALA A 222 -4.42 -1.79 -8.92
CA ALA A 222 -4.75 -3.16 -9.34
C ALA A 222 -5.73 -3.18 -10.52
N PHE A 223 -5.22 -2.89 -11.74
CA PHE A 223 -5.99 -2.88 -12.98
C PHE A 223 -6.45 -4.28 -13.43
N ALA A 224 -5.51 -5.24 -13.49
CA ALA A 224 -5.76 -6.53 -14.12
C ALA A 224 -6.85 -7.37 -13.43
N THR A 225 -7.01 -7.21 -12.12
CA THR A 225 -8.03 -7.94 -11.34
C THR A 225 -9.43 -7.41 -11.63
N ILE A 226 -9.59 -6.09 -11.71
CA ILE A 226 -10.89 -5.49 -11.95
C ILE A 226 -11.30 -5.59 -13.42
N GLU A 227 -10.34 -5.57 -14.34
CA GLU A 227 -10.60 -5.76 -15.76
C GLU A 227 -11.16 -7.15 -16.08
N ALA A 228 -10.69 -8.16 -15.35
CA ALA A 228 -11.18 -9.53 -15.48
C ALA A 228 -12.49 -9.80 -14.71
N TRP A 229 -12.90 -8.90 -13.84
CA TRP A 229 -14.16 -8.96 -13.12
C TRP A 229 -15.25 -8.26 -13.93
N GLU A 230 -15.92 -8.95 -14.80
CA GLU A 230 -16.86 -8.49 -15.83
C GLU A 230 -18.04 -7.61 -15.33
N ASP A 231 -17.78 -6.48 -14.71
CA ASP A 231 -18.80 -5.47 -14.42
C ASP A 231 -18.70 -4.31 -15.41
N GLN A 232 -19.64 -4.26 -16.34
CA GLN A 232 -19.71 -3.19 -17.36
C GLN A 232 -20.45 -1.94 -16.89
N ILE A 233 -20.98 -1.93 -15.67
CA ILE A 233 -21.81 -0.84 -15.16
C ILE A 233 -21.00 0.10 -14.26
N ASN A 234 -20.07 -0.46 -13.48
CA ASN A 234 -19.32 0.26 -12.45
C ASN A 234 -17.84 0.38 -12.82
N TYR A 235 -17.55 1.23 -13.82
CA TYR A 235 -16.17 1.49 -14.21
C TYR A 235 -15.38 2.12 -13.07
N VAL A 236 -14.12 1.73 -12.95
CA VAL A 236 -13.11 2.36 -12.09
C VAL A 236 -12.07 3.08 -12.94
N VAL A 237 -11.32 4.00 -12.33
CA VAL A 237 -10.35 4.83 -13.05
C VAL A 237 -9.31 4.02 -13.82
N PRO A 238 -8.70 2.94 -13.29
CA PRO A 238 -7.77 2.12 -14.07
C PRO A 238 -8.38 1.54 -15.36
N GLN A 239 -9.63 1.08 -15.33
CA GLN A 239 -10.34 0.61 -16.54
C GLN A 239 -10.60 1.75 -17.53
N SER A 240 -11.00 2.92 -17.03
CA SER A 240 -11.21 4.10 -17.86
C SER A 240 -9.94 4.54 -18.59
N ILE A 241 -8.77 4.45 -17.91
CA ILE A 241 -7.45 4.70 -18.53
C ILE A 241 -7.19 3.65 -19.62
N GLY A 242 -7.36 2.34 -19.29
CA GLY A 242 -7.19 1.25 -20.25
C GLY A 242 -8.06 1.42 -21.50
N GLY A 243 -9.34 1.72 -21.31
CA GLY A 243 -10.28 1.98 -22.39
C GLY A 243 -9.92 3.18 -23.27
N SER A 244 -9.37 4.25 -22.70
CA SER A 244 -8.91 5.42 -23.46
C SER A 244 -7.71 5.14 -24.37
N LEU A 245 -6.91 4.11 -24.03
CA LEU A 245 -5.73 3.70 -24.80
C LEU A 245 -6.07 2.70 -25.93
N ILE A 246 -7.15 1.92 -25.78
CA ILE A 246 -7.49 0.79 -26.68
C ILE A 246 -8.63 1.18 -27.63
N SER A 247 -9.16 2.40 -27.59
CA SER A 247 -10.30 2.80 -28.42
C SER A 247 -9.98 2.64 -29.93
N GLU A 248 -10.62 1.64 -30.55
CA GLU A 248 -10.46 1.30 -31.99
C GLU A 248 -11.04 2.35 -32.93
N VAL A 249 -11.79 3.33 -32.43
CA VAL A 249 -12.56 4.28 -33.24
C VAL A 249 -11.75 5.53 -33.64
N GLY A 250 -10.42 5.54 -33.43
CA GLY A 250 -9.56 6.66 -33.88
C GLY A 250 -9.82 8.02 -33.19
N LEU A 251 -10.78 8.09 -32.28
CA LEU A 251 -11.16 9.25 -31.48
C LEU A 251 -10.66 9.11 -30.02
N ALA A 252 -9.78 8.15 -29.76
CA ALA A 252 -9.17 7.97 -28.46
C ALA A 252 -8.42 9.24 -28.07
N ASN A 253 -8.97 9.96 -27.12
CA ASN A 253 -8.26 11.06 -26.48
C ASN A 253 -7.21 10.49 -25.54
N VAL A 254 -6.04 10.13 -26.07
CA VAL A 254 -4.92 9.65 -25.27
C VAL A 254 -4.64 10.61 -24.10
N HIS A 255 -4.81 11.89 -24.32
CA HIS A 255 -4.65 12.93 -23.30
C HIS A 255 -5.74 12.92 -22.22
N GLU A 256 -6.92 12.33 -22.47
CA GLU A 256 -7.90 12.07 -21.40
C GLU A 256 -7.42 10.97 -20.48
N GLY A 257 -6.81 9.90 -21.01
CA GLY A 257 -6.18 8.85 -20.23
C GLY A 257 -5.04 9.40 -19.35
N ASP A 258 -4.22 10.29 -19.91
CA ASP A 258 -3.16 10.98 -19.15
C ASP A 258 -3.74 11.87 -18.04
N ALA A 259 -4.87 12.57 -18.30
CA ALA A 259 -5.56 13.36 -17.28
C ALA A 259 -6.18 12.50 -16.18
N LEU A 260 -6.75 11.34 -16.50
CA LEU A 260 -7.25 10.36 -15.52
C LEU A 260 -6.11 9.85 -14.64
N ALA A 261 -4.96 9.51 -15.25
CA ALA A 261 -3.78 9.08 -14.52
C ALA A 261 -3.24 10.20 -13.61
N LEU A 262 -3.24 11.45 -14.07
CA LEU A 262 -2.92 12.61 -13.23
C LEU A 262 -3.88 12.72 -12.03
N GLY A 263 -5.18 12.53 -12.26
CA GLY A 263 -6.19 12.51 -11.19
C GLY A 263 -5.90 11.45 -10.14
N MET A 264 -5.51 10.24 -10.55
CA MET A 264 -5.08 9.18 -9.63
C MET A 264 -3.83 9.57 -8.82
N ILE A 265 -2.82 10.15 -9.48
CA ILE A 265 -1.62 10.64 -8.80
C ILE A 265 -1.99 11.67 -7.74
N VAL A 266 -2.87 12.62 -8.05
CA VAL A 266 -3.34 13.64 -7.10
C VAL A 266 -4.04 12.99 -5.91
N VAL A 267 -4.91 12.00 -6.13
CA VAL A 267 -5.58 11.27 -5.04
C VAL A 267 -4.56 10.59 -4.12
N VAL A 268 -3.58 9.89 -4.69
CA VAL A 268 -2.53 9.23 -3.90
C VAL A 268 -1.72 10.25 -3.10
N VAL A 269 -1.33 11.36 -3.73
CA VAL A 269 -0.57 12.44 -3.05
C VAL A 269 -1.37 13.05 -1.90
N ILE A 270 -2.67 13.29 -2.08
CA ILE A 270 -3.55 13.82 -1.01
C ILE A 270 -3.62 12.82 0.15
N VAL A 271 -3.88 11.56 -0.14
CA VAL A 271 -3.99 10.50 0.87
C VAL A 271 -2.68 10.31 1.62
N MET A 272 -1.54 10.26 0.92
CA MET A 272 -0.21 10.15 1.52
C MET A 272 0.16 11.39 2.34
N SER A 273 -0.16 12.59 1.85
CA SER A 273 0.08 13.83 2.59
C SER A 273 -0.75 13.87 3.88
N GLY A 274 -2.01 13.49 3.82
CA GLY A 274 -2.87 13.34 5.00
C GLY A 274 -2.27 12.38 6.03
N TYR A 275 -1.74 11.26 5.58
CA TYR A 275 -1.05 10.31 6.44
C TYR A 275 0.18 10.92 7.13
N PHE A 276 1.08 11.57 6.38
CA PHE A 276 2.27 12.19 6.98
C PHE A 276 1.92 13.25 8.02
N VAL A 277 0.85 14.02 7.79
CA VAL A 277 0.35 14.98 8.77
C VAL A 277 -0.17 14.27 10.03
N LEU A 278 -0.95 13.19 9.87
CA LEU A 278 -1.47 12.41 11.00
C LEU A 278 -0.35 11.73 11.79
N GLN A 279 0.61 11.12 11.09
CA GLN A 279 1.77 10.49 11.70
C GLN A 279 2.65 11.50 12.47
N GLY A 280 2.87 12.69 11.88
CA GLY A 280 3.61 13.77 12.55
C GLY A 280 2.90 14.28 13.81
N ARG A 281 1.57 14.27 13.85
CA ARG A 281 0.80 14.59 15.04
C ARG A 281 0.89 13.49 16.09
N ALA A 282 0.75 12.23 15.69
CA ALA A 282 0.87 11.09 16.61
C ALA A 282 2.26 11.02 17.27
N ALA A 283 3.33 11.26 16.52
CA ALA A 283 4.70 11.27 17.04
C ALA A 283 4.98 12.38 18.06
N ARG A 284 4.21 13.48 18.06
CA ARG A 284 4.31 14.56 19.07
C ARG A 284 3.73 14.15 20.42
N TRP A 285 2.80 13.21 20.46
CA TRP A 285 2.20 12.71 21.71
C TRP A 285 3.05 11.61 22.37
N GLN A 286 4.09 11.13 21.68
CA GLN A 286 5.00 10.10 22.19
C GLN A 286 6.31 10.68 22.75
N ARG A 287 6.49 12.00 22.67
CA ARG A 287 7.60 12.74 23.31
C ARG A 287 7.13 13.39 24.61
#